data_0e6c5df65dfaddb041942b87eb26a181
#
_entry.id   0e6c5df65dfaddb041942b87eb26a181
#
_cell.length_a   1.000
_cell.length_b   1.000
_cell.length_c   1.000
_cell.angle_alpha   90.00
_cell.angle_beta   90.00
_cell.angle_gamma   90.00
#
_symmetry.space_group_name_H-M   'P 1'
#
loop_
_entity.id
_entity.type
_entity.pdbx_description
1 polymer ?
#
loop_
_entity_poly.entity_id
_entity_poly.type
_entity_poly.pdbx_seq_one_letter_code
_entity_poly.pdbx_strand_id
1 'polypeptide(L)'
;MKKYLILAVVTLLAVLLSACSGNVKINDTSAENTTVQVSTSVNETAQTSNAELPKIYNPTNVEIRDNEDENKVIIESSQIEYVCLLDDINGMVLNMKLTADGTDKFADYTKNNIGSAVRFVINGKTVSNPYINVEITDGNINFTGDYTNEEYAAIFSEIKSK
;
A
#
# COMPACT_ATOMS: atom_id res chain seq x y z
N MET A 1 15.83 -35.23 20.28
CA MET A 1 15.01 -36.18 19.48
C MET A 1 13.58 -36.06 19.97
N LYS A 2 12.72 -35.29 19.28
CA LYS A 2 11.27 -35.35 19.43
C LYS A 2 10.66 -35.13 18.03
N LYS A 3 10.11 -36.23 17.51
CA LYS A 3 9.40 -36.31 16.25
C LYS A 3 8.00 -35.74 16.48
N TYR A 4 7.61 -34.70 15.75
CA TYR A 4 6.22 -34.25 15.70
C TYR A 4 5.54 -34.79 14.47
N LEU A 5 4.54 -35.62 14.72
CA LEU A 5 3.66 -36.31 13.83
C LEU A 5 2.72 -35.29 13.14
N ILE A 6 2.77 -35.21 11.82
CA ILE A 6 1.87 -34.40 11.01
C ILE A 6 0.60 -35.23 10.81
N LEU A 7 -0.51 -34.75 11.36
CA LEU A 7 -1.83 -35.32 11.12
C LEU A 7 -2.52 -34.49 10.01
N ALA A 8 -2.56 -35.06 8.82
CA ALA A 8 -3.33 -34.52 7.71
C ALA A 8 -4.82 -34.82 7.93
N VAL A 9 -5.64 -33.80 8.06
CA VAL A 9 -7.10 -33.92 7.99
C VAL A 9 -7.55 -33.37 6.64
N VAL A 10 -7.83 -34.26 5.74
CA VAL A 10 -8.54 -33.99 4.48
C VAL A 10 -10.03 -34.03 4.79
N THR A 11 -10.71 -32.90 4.75
CA THR A 11 -12.18 -32.87 4.69
C THR A 11 -12.63 -32.38 3.31
N LEU A 12 -13.12 -33.37 2.57
CA LEU A 12 -13.88 -33.25 1.32
C LEU A 12 -15.28 -32.71 1.68
N LEU A 13 -15.69 -31.57 1.11
CA LEU A 13 -17.10 -31.19 1.10
C LEU A 13 -17.54 -30.78 -0.31
N ALA A 14 -18.46 -31.55 -0.82
CA ALA A 14 -19.00 -31.48 -2.17
C ALA A 14 -20.08 -30.39 -2.31
N VAL A 15 -20.00 -29.67 -3.41
CA VAL A 15 -21.04 -29.26 -4.38
C VAL A 15 -22.50 -29.15 -3.89
N LEU A 16 -23.10 -27.97 -4.06
CA LEU A 16 -24.49 -27.83 -4.53
C LEU A 16 -24.58 -26.65 -5.51
N LEU A 17 -24.71 -27.00 -6.78
CA LEU A 17 -25.18 -26.11 -7.84
C LEU A 17 -26.68 -25.89 -7.63
N SER A 18 -27.14 -24.66 -7.53
CA SER A 18 -28.53 -24.27 -7.73
C SER A 18 -28.61 -23.25 -8.84
N ALA A 19 -29.01 -23.71 -9.99
CA ALA A 19 -29.38 -22.87 -11.13
C ALA A 19 -30.75 -22.27 -10.87
N CYS A 20 -30.88 -20.97 -10.95
CA CYS A 20 -32.17 -20.31 -11.07
C CYS A 20 -32.21 -19.53 -12.38
N SER A 21 -32.87 -20.16 -13.37
CA SER A 21 -33.25 -19.58 -14.66
C SER A 21 -34.50 -18.73 -14.47
N GLY A 22 -34.38 -17.42 -14.61
CA GLY A 22 -35.49 -16.49 -14.61
C GLY A 22 -35.64 -15.85 -15.99
N ASN A 23 -36.64 -16.34 -16.74
CA ASN A 23 -37.02 -15.89 -18.07
C ASN A 23 -37.84 -14.60 -17.92
N VAL A 24 -37.39 -13.45 -18.40
CA VAL A 24 -38.21 -12.24 -18.50
C VAL A 24 -38.62 -12.01 -19.95
N LYS A 25 -39.90 -12.10 -20.19
CA LYS A 25 -40.54 -11.76 -21.46
C LYS A 25 -40.63 -10.25 -21.61
N ILE A 26 -40.18 -9.75 -22.76
CA ILE A 26 -40.42 -8.39 -23.22
C ILE A 26 -41.81 -8.34 -23.87
N ASN A 27 -42.70 -7.49 -23.39
CA ASN A 27 -43.89 -7.12 -24.12
C ASN A 27 -43.80 -5.62 -24.44
N ASP A 28 -43.72 -5.38 -25.73
CA ASP A 28 -43.93 -4.07 -26.37
C ASP A 28 -45.42 -3.78 -26.39
N THR A 29 -45.83 -2.61 -25.95
CA THR A 29 -47.04 -1.95 -26.48
C THR A 29 -47.07 -0.47 -26.04
N SER A 30 -47.25 0.35 -27.03
CA SER A 30 -47.36 1.74 -27.25
C SER A 30 -48.37 2.52 -26.35
N ALA A 31 -48.03 3.82 -26.21
CA ALA A 31 -48.86 5.05 -26.15
C ALA A 31 -49.50 5.42 -24.80
N GLU A 32 -49.22 6.55 -24.29
CA GLU A 32 -49.93 7.83 -24.18
C GLU A 32 -49.58 8.60 -22.89
N ASN A 33 -49.09 9.75 -23.13
CA ASN A 33 -49.02 11.01 -22.43
C ASN A 33 -49.82 11.16 -21.13
N THR A 34 -49.15 11.39 -20.00
CA THR A 34 -49.66 12.28 -18.93
C THR A 34 -48.49 12.77 -18.08
N THR A 35 -48.29 14.08 -18.10
CA THR A 35 -47.35 14.85 -17.30
C THR A 35 -47.74 14.76 -15.82
N VAL A 36 -46.89 14.15 -15.01
CA VAL A 36 -46.87 14.39 -13.57
C VAL A 36 -45.42 14.63 -13.17
N GLN A 37 -45.13 15.91 -12.92
CA GLN A 37 -43.87 16.30 -12.26
C GLN A 37 -43.97 15.88 -10.79
N VAL A 38 -43.23 14.89 -10.42
CA VAL A 38 -42.85 14.65 -9.03
C VAL A 38 -41.35 14.94 -8.91
N SER A 39 -41.07 16.14 -8.43
CA SER A 39 -39.74 16.53 -8.00
C SER A 39 -39.40 15.74 -6.74
N THR A 40 -38.82 14.56 -6.91
CA THR A 40 -38.12 13.92 -5.81
C THR A 40 -36.64 14.19 -6.00
N SER A 41 -36.20 15.23 -5.33
CA SER A 41 -34.76 15.52 -5.17
C SER A 41 -34.15 14.41 -4.33
N VAL A 42 -33.72 13.35 -4.97
CA VAL A 42 -32.77 12.39 -4.38
C VAL A 42 -31.40 13.00 -4.63
N ASN A 43 -30.92 13.69 -3.63
CA ASN A 43 -29.55 14.19 -3.58
C ASN A 43 -28.64 13.00 -3.30
N GLU A 44 -28.41 12.20 -4.32
CA GLU A 44 -27.38 11.16 -4.29
C GLU A 44 -26.04 11.83 -4.53
N THR A 45 -25.53 12.41 -3.46
CA THR A 45 -24.14 12.84 -3.41
C THR A 45 -23.28 11.59 -3.35
N ALA A 46 -23.05 10.98 -4.48
CA ALA A 46 -21.91 10.12 -4.68
C ALA A 46 -20.67 11.03 -4.62
N GLN A 47 -20.26 11.37 -3.42
CA GLN A 47 -18.91 11.87 -3.19
C GLN A 47 -17.94 10.70 -3.45
N THR A 48 -17.53 10.56 -4.70
CA THR A 48 -16.25 9.94 -5.00
C THR A 48 -15.21 10.90 -4.44
N SER A 49 -14.90 10.77 -3.16
CA SER A 49 -13.77 11.46 -2.57
C SER A 49 -12.50 10.80 -3.13
N ASN A 50 -11.99 11.33 -4.24
CA ASN A 50 -10.57 11.23 -4.56
C ASN A 50 -9.82 12.07 -3.49
N ALA A 51 -9.89 11.64 -2.24
CA ALA A 51 -9.02 12.17 -1.21
C ALA A 51 -7.63 11.68 -1.58
N GLU A 52 -6.80 12.58 -2.11
CA GLU A 52 -5.38 12.30 -2.29
C GLU A 52 -4.85 11.86 -0.92
N LEU A 53 -4.24 10.68 -0.87
CA LEU A 53 -3.70 10.16 0.37
C LEU A 53 -2.65 11.13 0.94
N PRO A 54 -2.57 11.27 2.27
CA PRO A 54 -1.73 12.29 2.89
C PRO A 54 -0.25 12.09 2.51
N LYS A 55 0.42 13.19 2.14
CA LYS A 55 1.85 13.24 1.84
C LYS A 55 2.57 14.15 2.83
N ILE A 56 3.71 13.72 3.31
CA ILE A 56 4.62 14.53 4.12
C ILE A 56 5.84 14.85 3.27
N TYR A 57 5.98 16.12 2.88
CA TYR A 57 7.10 16.61 2.09
C TYR A 57 8.27 16.99 2.99
N ASN A 58 9.49 16.80 2.48
CA ASN A 58 10.73 17.11 3.17
C ASN A 58 10.76 16.59 4.62
N PRO A 59 10.63 15.27 4.82
CA PRO A 59 10.67 14.70 6.16
C PRO A 59 12.03 15.02 6.82
N THR A 60 12.05 15.08 8.16
CA THR A 60 13.27 15.43 8.91
C THR A 60 13.79 14.32 9.82
N ASN A 61 13.05 13.22 9.92
CA ASN A 61 13.34 12.14 10.86
C ASN A 61 13.19 10.74 10.24
N VAL A 62 13.36 10.67 8.91
CA VAL A 62 13.29 9.42 8.13
C VAL A 62 14.64 9.16 7.48
N GLU A 63 15.11 7.94 7.55
CA GLU A 63 16.40 7.51 6.98
C GLU A 63 16.31 6.07 6.45
N ILE A 64 17.19 5.75 5.50
CA ILE A 64 17.49 4.36 5.15
C ILE A 64 18.91 4.07 5.60
N ARG A 65 19.08 3.00 6.38
CA ARG A 65 20.38 2.57 6.91
C ARG A 65 20.76 1.20 6.42
N ASP A 66 22.04 0.92 6.45
CA ASP A 66 22.58 -0.40 6.20
C ASP A 66 22.09 -1.42 7.26
N ASN A 67 21.86 -2.66 6.85
CA ASN A 67 21.38 -3.68 7.78
C ASN A 67 22.48 -4.24 8.68
N GLU A 68 23.71 -4.34 8.19
CA GLU A 68 24.85 -4.89 8.93
C GLU A 68 25.51 -3.83 9.80
N ASP A 69 25.58 -2.59 9.31
CA ASP A 69 26.09 -1.42 10.06
C ASP A 69 24.99 -0.40 10.29
N GLU A 70 24.36 -0.43 11.46
CA GLU A 70 23.28 0.49 11.84
C GLU A 70 23.69 1.96 11.88
N ASN A 71 24.98 2.27 11.98
CA ASN A 71 25.48 3.65 11.96
C ASN A 71 25.68 4.18 10.54
N LYS A 72 25.69 3.31 9.54
CA LYS A 72 25.86 3.67 8.15
C LYS A 72 24.53 4.11 7.53
N VAL A 73 24.36 5.42 7.38
CA VAL A 73 23.20 6.02 6.69
C VAL A 73 23.40 5.94 5.17
N ILE A 74 22.48 5.27 4.48
CA ILE A 74 22.47 5.15 3.02
C ILE A 74 21.74 6.35 2.42
N ILE A 75 20.53 6.65 2.93
CA ILE A 75 19.70 7.78 2.51
C ILE A 75 19.35 8.60 3.75
N GLU A 76 19.70 9.88 3.71
CA GLU A 76 19.34 10.86 4.75
C GLU A 76 17.98 11.50 4.44
N SER A 77 17.33 12.06 5.46
CA SER A 77 16.06 12.79 5.32
C SER A 77 16.10 13.87 4.23
N SER A 78 17.23 14.55 4.05
CA SER A 78 17.41 15.59 3.01
C SER A 78 17.35 15.05 1.58
N GLN A 79 17.53 13.75 1.40
CA GLN A 79 17.50 13.04 0.12
C GLN A 79 16.12 12.42 -0.16
N ILE A 80 15.11 12.73 0.67
CA ILE A 80 13.74 12.27 0.54
C ILE A 80 12.85 13.47 0.16
N GLU A 81 12.15 13.35 -0.97
CA GLU A 81 11.22 14.39 -1.45
C GLU A 81 9.92 14.36 -0.63
N TYR A 82 9.31 13.19 -0.51
CA TYR A 82 8.13 12.98 0.33
C TYR A 82 7.98 11.52 0.79
N VAL A 83 7.16 11.35 1.81
CA VAL A 83 6.63 10.05 2.24
C VAL A 83 5.10 10.13 2.20
N CYS A 84 4.43 9.08 1.72
CA CYS A 84 2.98 9.01 1.72
C CYS A 84 2.49 7.59 2.05
N LEU A 85 1.21 7.51 2.41
CA LEU A 85 0.50 6.24 2.44
C LEU A 85 -0.13 6.01 1.06
N LEU A 86 -0.03 4.79 0.56
CA LEU A 86 -0.75 4.32 -0.62
C LEU A 86 -1.72 3.24 -0.21
N ASP A 87 -2.89 3.22 -0.86
CA ASP A 87 -3.84 2.13 -0.74
C ASP A 87 -3.55 1.13 -1.87
N ASP A 88 -3.17 -0.08 -1.50
CA ASP A 88 -2.88 -1.17 -2.42
C ASP A 88 -3.94 -2.26 -2.26
N ILE A 89 -4.04 -3.16 -3.22
CA ILE A 89 -4.98 -4.30 -3.22
C ILE A 89 -4.84 -5.19 -1.97
N ASN A 90 -3.69 -5.16 -1.31
CA ASN A 90 -3.38 -5.91 -0.09
C ASN A 90 -3.46 -5.07 1.19
N GLY A 91 -3.88 -3.81 1.11
CA GLY A 91 -3.93 -2.87 2.23
C GLY A 91 -3.00 -1.68 2.05
N MET A 92 -2.78 -0.92 3.12
CA MET A 92 -1.90 0.24 3.09
C MET A 92 -0.42 -0.15 2.97
N VAL A 93 0.33 0.66 2.22
CA VAL A 93 1.79 0.60 2.15
C VAL A 93 2.36 2.00 2.37
N LEU A 94 3.54 2.07 2.96
CA LEU A 94 4.28 3.31 3.07
C LEU A 94 5.16 3.47 1.82
N ASN A 95 4.95 4.54 1.07
CA ASN A 95 5.75 4.88 -0.11
C ASN A 95 6.66 6.07 0.20
N MET A 96 7.89 5.99 -0.29
CA MET A 96 8.88 7.05 -0.21
C MET A 96 9.32 7.42 -1.63
N LYS A 97 9.35 8.71 -1.91
CA LYS A 97 9.98 9.27 -3.11
C LYS A 97 11.30 9.94 -2.74
N LEU A 98 12.36 9.52 -3.39
CA LEU A 98 13.68 10.15 -3.24
C LEU A 98 13.83 11.37 -4.15
N THR A 99 14.69 12.31 -3.74
CA THR A 99 15.21 13.37 -4.62
C THR A 99 16.07 12.77 -5.72
N ALA A 100 16.47 13.54 -6.72
CA ALA A 100 17.38 13.07 -7.78
C ALA A 100 18.70 12.51 -7.19
N ASP A 101 19.32 13.25 -6.28
CA ASP A 101 20.56 12.83 -5.59
C ASP A 101 20.36 11.54 -4.77
N GLY A 102 19.24 11.45 -4.03
CA GLY A 102 18.89 10.24 -3.29
C GLY A 102 18.65 9.04 -4.21
N THR A 103 18.03 9.26 -5.35
CA THR A 103 17.77 8.22 -6.36
C THR A 103 19.06 7.64 -6.90
N ASP A 104 19.99 8.49 -7.35
CA ASP A 104 21.28 8.05 -7.89
C ASP A 104 22.08 7.27 -6.84
N LYS A 105 22.14 7.79 -5.62
CA LYS A 105 22.85 7.14 -4.50
C LYS A 105 22.23 5.79 -4.13
N PHE A 106 20.89 5.70 -4.12
CA PHE A 106 20.21 4.46 -3.78
C PHE A 106 20.28 3.42 -4.89
N ALA A 107 20.28 3.85 -6.15
CA ALA A 107 20.50 2.98 -7.30
C ALA A 107 21.88 2.31 -7.23
N ASP A 108 22.93 3.11 -7.01
CA ASP A 108 24.30 2.58 -6.83
C ASP A 108 24.38 1.62 -5.64
N TYR A 109 23.75 1.96 -4.52
CA TYR A 109 23.76 1.08 -3.36
C TYR A 109 23.04 -0.23 -3.64
N THR A 110 21.80 -0.19 -4.16
CA THR A 110 20.99 -1.38 -4.39
C THR A 110 21.60 -2.30 -5.45
N LYS A 111 22.20 -1.75 -6.50
CA LYS A 111 22.94 -2.51 -7.52
C LYS A 111 24.03 -3.39 -6.92
N ASN A 112 24.78 -2.86 -5.94
CA ASN A 112 25.94 -3.52 -5.35
C ASN A 112 25.58 -4.41 -4.15
N ASN A 113 24.33 -4.38 -3.68
CA ASN A 113 23.89 -5.06 -2.46
C ASN A 113 22.61 -5.91 -2.67
N ILE A 114 22.41 -6.44 -3.88
CA ILE A 114 21.29 -7.37 -4.15
C ILE A 114 21.42 -8.60 -3.24
N GLY A 115 20.33 -8.99 -2.59
CA GLY A 115 20.28 -10.07 -1.61
C GLY A 115 20.53 -9.64 -0.17
N SER A 116 21.02 -8.42 0.07
CA SER A 116 21.14 -7.83 1.39
C SER A 116 19.85 -7.14 1.81
N ALA A 117 19.70 -6.82 3.10
CA ALA A 117 18.59 -6.02 3.60
C ALA A 117 19.02 -4.56 3.87
N VAL A 118 18.04 -3.67 3.93
CA VAL A 118 18.20 -2.30 4.44
C VAL A 118 17.27 -2.07 5.62
N ARG A 119 17.56 -1.10 6.46
CA ARG A 119 16.70 -0.66 7.56
C ARG A 119 15.98 0.63 7.17
N PHE A 120 14.67 0.60 7.26
CA PHE A 120 13.87 1.80 7.19
C PHE A 120 13.67 2.36 8.59
N VAL A 121 14.10 3.59 8.84
CA VAL A 121 14.21 4.18 10.17
C VAL A 121 13.38 5.45 10.28
N ILE A 122 12.53 5.53 11.30
CA ILE A 122 11.77 6.75 11.67
C ILE A 122 12.08 7.06 13.12
N ASN A 123 12.42 8.32 13.44
CA ASN A 123 12.81 8.74 14.79
C ASN A 123 13.94 7.88 15.41
N GLY A 124 14.86 7.38 14.61
CA GLY A 124 15.94 6.50 15.07
C GLY A 124 15.49 5.05 15.38
N LYS A 125 14.22 4.71 15.17
CA LYS A 125 13.69 3.38 15.36
C LYS A 125 13.50 2.68 14.01
N THR A 126 14.00 1.46 13.87
CA THR A 126 13.75 0.63 12.69
C THR A 126 12.28 0.21 12.65
N VAL A 127 11.58 0.57 11.57
CA VAL A 127 10.18 0.23 11.33
C VAL A 127 10.01 -0.88 10.31
N SER A 128 11.00 -1.10 9.43
CA SER A 128 10.97 -2.19 8.45
C SER A 128 12.39 -2.56 8.03
N ASN A 129 12.56 -3.80 7.56
CA ASN A 129 13.85 -4.33 7.16
C ASN A 129 13.76 -5.16 5.86
N PRO A 130 13.39 -4.51 4.73
CA PRO A 130 13.20 -5.20 3.46
C PRO A 130 14.50 -5.66 2.83
N TYR A 131 14.42 -6.76 2.06
CA TYR A 131 15.52 -7.23 1.20
C TYR A 131 15.54 -6.47 -0.13
N ILE A 132 16.75 -6.23 -0.61
CA ILE A 132 17.03 -5.68 -1.95
C ILE A 132 16.95 -6.82 -2.95
N ASN A 133 15.89 -6.88 -3.74
CA ASN A 133 15.71 -7.93 -4.74
C ASN A 133 16.23 -7.52 -6.13
N VAL A 134 16.23 -6.22 -6.41
CA VAL A 134 16.67 -5.62 -7.69
C VAL A 134 17.31 -4.26 -7.46
N GLU A 135 18.02 -3.75 -8.45
CA GLU A 135 18.44 -2.34 -8.52
C GLU A 135 17.22 -1.43 -8.59
N ILE A 136 17.16 -0.37 -7.78
CA ILE A 136 16.06 0.61 -7.75
C ILE A 136 16.56 1.92 -8.34
N THR A 137 16.12 2.22 -9.57
CA THR A 137 16.60 3.37 -10.35
C THR A 137 15.61 4.51 -10.48
N ASP A 138 14.35 4.30 -10.08
CA ASP A 138 13.28 5.29 -10.23
C ASP A 138 13.05 6.15 -8.98
N GLY A 139 13.75 5.86 -7.90
CA GLY A 139 13.64 6.55 -6.62
C GLY A 139 12.29 6.41 -5.92
N ASN A 140 11.47 5.43 -6.33
CA ASN A 140 10.23 5.08 -5.65
C ASN A 140 10.44 3.81 -4.82
N ILE A 141 10.20 3.90 -3.53
CA ILE A 141 10.44 2.80 -2.60
C ILE A 141 9.15 2.51 -1.84
N ASN A 142 8.64 1.29 -1.96
CA ASN A 142 7.51 0.82 -1.18
C ASN A 142 8.00 -0.03 -0.02
N PHE A 143 7.56 0.34 1.18
CA PHE A 143 7.82 -0.43 2.38
C PHE A 143 6.59 -1.23 2.74
N THR A 144 6.73 -2.53 2.63
CA THR A 144 5.72 -3.50 3.07
C THR A 144 6.21 -4.19 4.33
N GLY A 145 5.29 -4.49 5.25
CA GLY A 145 5.56 -5.22 6.48
C GLY A 145 4.27 -5.86 6.98
N ASP A 146 4.35 -6.66 8.02
CA ASP A 146 3.20 -7.29 8.66
C ASP A 146 2.47 -6.29 9.60
N TYR A 147 2.02 -5.14 9.02
CA TYR A 147 1.32 -4.09 9.73
C TYR A 147 -0.13 -4.01 9.29
N THR A 148 -1.02 -3.74 10.24
CA THR A 148 -2.41 -3.33 9.95
C THR A 148 -2.46 -1.92 9.37
N ASN A 149 -3.59 -1.53 8.79
CA ASN A 149 -3.78 -0.16 8.27
C ASN A 149 -3.63 0.89 9.38
N GLU A 150 -4.09 0.57 10.59
CA GLU A 150 -3.97 1.44 11.77
C GLU A 150 -2.52 1.62 12.21
N GLU A 151 -1.72 0.54 12.15
CA GLU A 151 -0.29 0.61 12.46
C GLU A 151 0.48 1.41 11.42
N TYR A 152 0.18 1.25 10.12
CA TYR A 152 0.75 2.09 9.07
C TYR A 152 0.41 3.57 9.28
N ALA A 153 -0.84 3.90 9.64
CA ALA A 153 -1.25 5.25 9.95
C ALA A 153 -0.53 5.82 11.18
N ALA A 154 -0.32 5.00 12.20
CA ALA A 154 0.43 5.38 13.40
C ALA A 154 1.91 5.66 13.07
N ILE A 155 2.58 4.77 12.31
CA ILE A 155 3.95 4.96 11.85
C ILE A 155 4.06 6.25 11.02
N PHE A 156 3.15 6.47 10.09
CA PHE A 156 3.12 7.68 9.25
C PHE A 156 2.97 8.96 10.08
N SER A 157 2.16 8.93 11.15
CA SER A 157 1.95 10.08 12.04
C SER A 157 3.19 10.50 12.83
N GLU A 158 4.19 9.61 12.96
CA GLU A 158 5.47 9.92 13.62
C GLU A 158 6.44 10.70 12.71
N ILE A 159 6.16 10.79 11.40
CA ILE A 159 7.01 11.49 10.44
C ILE A 159 6.83 12.99 10.61
N LYS A 160 7.96 13.70 10.74
CA LYS A 160 8.02 15.15 10.88
C LYS A 160 8.49 15.79 9.59
N SER A 161 7.92 16.94 9.22
CA SER A 161 8.38 17.79 8.12
C SER A 161 9.09 19.05 8.64
N LYS A 162 9.81 19.72 7.74
CA LYS A 162 10.35 21.06 8.01
C LYS A 162 9.25 22.09 8.13
#